data_7acbcac7bfe7ec75d1736da721369545
#
_entry.id   7acbcac7bfe7ec75d1736da721369545
#
_cell.length_a   1.000
_cell.length_b   1.000
_cell.length_c   1.000
_cell.angle_alpha   90.00
_cell.angle_beta   90.00
_cell.angle_gamma   90.00
#
_symmetry.space_group_name_H-M   'P 1'
#
loop_
_entity.id
_entity.type
_entity.pdbx_description
1 polymer ?
#
loop_
_entity_poly.entity_id
_entity_poly.type
_entity_poly.pdbx_seq_one_letter_code
_entity_poly.pdbx_strand_id
1 'polypeptide(L)'
;MKKWTKLVSLMLALVLALGCVSVASADAPKHTKIGVAFYQDTGYAVTATKAYLESLSEALNVEFVYAVLTQTDEAANVTTIQNLIASGVDGIISTMDLGTNSIIEECELAGVYLAGYLCDFDTSYTQNYDRIFKSDYFLGTATDGQNPDDVTIGTTMLNSLLEYNERAETPLTHVSMAIFPVWAFPAQLTGAMQFVEAVAAYNETAETKITVDPLDEEVDVLMFSPIDTTYFSKHPGIDGIISFAAGTSFVYPVMVQAGVDSQLKLFTTGFEGGEENNFGTKGTQTFQQNMVSAVESVTYPLVLLLNKINGVEFADMPEDAERVSTSQFCINSEEDLELFLNNIYYTGSAENAMFTPDEVLALTAFGNPDATYANLRNLLSKLNIEDLVK
;
A
#
# COMPACT_ATOMS: atom_id res chain seq x y z
N MET A 1 29.38 9.69 -5.32
CA MET A 1 29.97 8.64 -6.17
C MET A 1 30.56 7.42 -5.45
N LYS A 2 30.82 7.40 -4.13
CA LYS A 2 31.42 6.23 -3.44
C LYS A 2 30.44 5.35 -2.66
N LYS A 3 29.18 5.76 -2.46
CA LYS A 3 28.14 4.97 -1.80
C LYS A 3 27.32 4.12 -2.81
N TRP A 4 27.19 4.61 -4.03
CA TRP A 4 26.50 3.95 -5.14
C TRP A 4 27.06 2.57 -5.53
N THR A 5 28.37 2.43 -5.44
CA THR A 5 29.06 1.15 -5.74
C THR A 5 28.77 0.04 -4.73
N LYS A 6 28.17 0.32 -3.56
CA LYS A 6 27.94 -0.69 -2.53
C LYS A 6 26.54 -1.32 -2.63
N LEU A 7 25.50 -0.54 -2.98
CA LEU A 7 24.13 -1.08 -3.14
C LEU A 7 23.96 -1.77 -4.49
N VAL A 8 24.45 -1.16 -5.56
CA VAL A 8 24.57 -1.85 -6.87
C VAL A 8 25.46 -3.09 -6.74
N SER A 9 26.50 -3.09 -5.88
CA SER A 9 27.28 -4.29 -5.59
C SER A 9 26.52 -5.29 -4.73
N LEU A 10 25.56 -4.88 -3.88
CA LEU A 10 24.78 -5.83 -3.09
C LEU A 10 23.66 -6.47 -3.92
N MET A 11 22.96 -5.68 -4.76
CA MET A 11 22.02 -6.22 -5.74
C MET A 11 22.73 -7.00 -6.84
N LEU A 12 23.84 -6.49 -7.38
CA LEU A 12 24.64 -7.23 -8.35
C LEU A 12 25.35 -8.44 -7.72
N ALA A 13 25.71 -8.42 -6.44
CA ALA A 13 26.25 -9.57 -5.73
C ALA A 13 25.16 -10.63 -5.43
N LEU A 14 23.91 -10.20 -5.20
CA LEU A 14 22.77 -11.13 -5.16
C LEU A 14 22.54 -11.75 -6.55
N VAL A 15 22.53 -10.94 -7.61
CA VAL A 15 22.35 -11.40 -9.00
C VAL A 15 23.58 -12.19 -9.51
N LEU A 16 24.80 -11.82 -9.13
CA LEU A 16 26.03 -12.54 -9.54
C LEU A 16 26.31 -13.78 -8.69
N ALA A 17 25.87 -13.83 -7.43
CA ALA A 17 25.87 -15.10 -6.67
C ALA A 17 24.86 -16.10 -7.26
N LEU A 18 23.79 -15.61 -7.89
CA LEU A 18 22.79 -16.40 -8.63
C LEU A 18 23.28 -16.83 -10.03
N GLY A 19 24.26 -16.12 -10.63
CA GLY A 19 24.71 -16.36 -12.01
C GLY A 19 25.73 -17.48 -12.19
N CYS A 20 26.13 -18.23 -11.16
CA CYS A 20 27.09 -19.31 -11.24
C CYS A 20 26.54 -20.69 -10.89
N VAL A 21 25.24 -20.84 -10.70
CA VAL A 21 24.60 -22.14 -10.53
C VAL A 21 24.26 -22.69 -11.93
N SER A 22 24.78 -23.85 -12.26
CA SER A 22 24.41 -24.62 -13.45
C SER A 22 22.89 -24.63 -13.57
N VAL A 23 22.37 -24.11 -14.70
CA VAL A 23 20.96 -24.21 -15.07
C VAL A 23 20.60 -25.71 -15.12
N ALA A 24 20.18 -26.26 -13.98
CA ALA A 24 19.23 -27.36 -14.03
C ALA A 24 18.01 -26.74 -14.76
N SER A 25 17.63 -27.33 -15.88
CA SER A 25 16.47 -26.92 -16.65
C SER A 25 15.31 -26.82 -15.71
N ALA A 26 15.02 -25.60 -15.22
CA ALA A 26 13.78 -25.34 -14.52
C ALA A 26 12.68 -25.62 -15.54
N ASP A 27 11.74 -26.48 -15.20
CA ASP A 27 10.56 -26.66 -16.04
C ASP A 27 9.92 -25.27 -16.21
N ALA A 28 9.47 -24.97 -17.43
CA ALA A 28 8.79 -23.70 -17.70
C ALA A 28 7.61 -23.54 -16.70
N PRO A 29 7.36 -22.31 -16.19
CA PRO A 29 6.26 -22.09 -15.26
C PRO A 29 4.96 -22.64 -15.83
N LYS A 30 4.19 -23.34 -14.98
CA LYS A 30 2.85 -23.80 -15.34
C LYS A 30 2.00 -22.60 -15.73
N HIS A 31 1.22 -22.72 -16.81
CA HIS A 31 0.23 -21.70 -17.13
C HIS A 31 -0.73 -21.54 -15.94
N THR A 32 -0.84 -20.33 -15.42
CA THR A 32 -1.58 -20.01 -14.21
C THR A 32 -2.56 -18.88 -14.49
N LYS A 33 -3.77 -18.99 -13.96
CA LYS A 33 -4.78 -17.94 -14.08
C LYS A 33 -5.06 -17.34 -12.72
N ILE A 34 -4.77 -16.04 -12.55
CA ILE A 34 -4.93 -15.32 -11.29
C ILE A 34 -6.06 -14.29 -11.39
N GLY A 35 -7.01 -14.40 -10.48
CA GLY A 35 -8.03 -13.37 -10.26
C GLY A 35 -7.45 -12.24 -9.42
N VAL A 36 -7.73 -10.98 -9.79
CA VAL A 36 -7.36 -9.82 -8.98
C VAL A 36 -8.61 -8.99 -8.72
N ALA A 37 -9.03 -8.95 -7.47
CA ALA A 37 -10.25 -8.29 -7.04
C ALA A 37 -9.90 -6.97 -6.35
N PHE A 38 -10.13 -5.85 -7.04
CA PHE A 38 -9.79 -4.51 -6.57
C PHE A 38 -10.92 -3.87 -5.77
N TYR A 39 -10.57 -3.05 -4.76
CA TYR A 39 -11.50 -2.27 -3.95
C TYR A 39 -12.20 -1.14 -4.71
N GLN A 40 -11.71 -0.78 -5.90
CA GLN A 40 -12.30 0.21 -6.81
C GLN A 40 -11.87 -0.07 -8.25
N ASP A 41 -12.48 0.62 -9.21
CA ASP A 41 -12.25 0.38 -10.64
C ASP A 41 -11.14 1.27 -11.24
N THR A 42 -10.93 2.44 -10.65
CA THR A 42 -10.05 3.50 -11.15
C THR A 42 -9.12 4.02 -10.05
N GLY A 43 -8.29 4.99 -10.39
CA GLY A 43 -7.28 5.56 -9.51
C GLY A 43 -5.89 5.02 -9.82
N TYR A 44 -4.87 5.76 -9.37
CA TYR A 44 -3.48 5.42 -9.66
C TYR A 44 -3.11 4.02 -9.17
N ALA A 45 -3.37 3.71 -7.88
CA ALA A 45 -3.01 2.43 -7.29
C ALA A 45 -3.56 1.24 -8.08
N VAL A 46 -4.80 1.32 -8.56
CA VAL A 46 -5.45 0.25 -9.34
C VAL A 46 -4.88 0.16 -10.75
N THR A 47 -4.81 1.28 -11.46
CA THR A 47 -4.38 1.30 -12.87
C THR A 47 -2.91 0.94 -13.02
N ALA A 48 -2.05 1.42 -12.12
CA ALA A 48 -0.64 1.10 -12.10
C ALA A 48 -0.39 -0.36 -11.71
N THR A 49 -1.11 -0.89 -10.70
CA THR A 49 -1.01 -2.32 -10.33
C THR A 49 -1.44 -3.23 -11.49
N LYS A 50 -2.55 -2.93 -12.17
CA LYS A 50 -2.97 -3.68 -13.37
C LYS A 50 -1.88 -3.67 -14.43
N ALA A 51 -1.34 -2.49 -14.77
CA ALA A 51 -0.31 -2.36 -15.79
C ALA A 51 0.98 -3.10 -15.41
N TYR A 52 1.38 -3.05 -14.13
CA TYR A 52 2.53 -3.81 -13.62
C TYR A 52 2.32 -5.32 -13.73
N LEU A 53 1.17 -5.85 -13.28
CA LEU A 53 0.84 -7.27 -13.38
C LEU A 53 0.85 -7.75 -14.84
N GLU A 54 0.25 -6.98 -15.76
CA GLU A 54 0.25 -7.30 -17.19
C GLU A 54 1.67 -7.35 -17.77
N SER A 55 2.59 -6.51 -17.30
CA SER A 55 3.98 -6.54 -17.73
C SER A 55 4.72 -7.84 -17.33
N LEU A 56 4.22 -8.55 -16.30
CA LEU A 56 4.77 -9.80 -15.80
C LEU A 56 4.18 -11.05 -16.50
N SER A 57 3.05 -10.90 -17.21
CA SER A 57 2.23 -12.01 -17.73
C SER A 57 3.03 -13.00 -18.58
N GLU A 58 3.84 -12.52 -19.52
CA GLU A 58 4.59 -13.37 -20.45
C GLU A 58 5.70 -14.15 -19.72
N ALA A 59 6.52 -13.45 -18.92
CA ALA A 59 7.67 -14.04 -18.23
C ALA A 59 7.27 -15.07 -17.17
N LEU A 60 6.13 -14.83 -16.48
CA LEU A 60 5.62 -15.71 -15.44
C LEU A 60 4.60 -16.74 -15.97
N ASN A 61 4.22 -16.68 -17.25
CA ASN A 61 3.19 -17.49 -17.88
C ASN A 61 1.84 -17.41 -17.12
N VAL A 62 1.40 -16.18 -16.80
CA VAL A 62 0.19 -15.87 -16.01
C VAL A 62 -0.82 -15.13 -16.86
N GLU A 63 -2.11 -15.55 -16.79
CA GLU A 63 -3.26 -14.79 -17.24
C GLU A 63 -3.91 -14.11 -16.04
N PHE A 64 -4.12 -12.78 -16.10
CA PHE A 64 -4.83 -12.05 -15.06
C PHE A 64 -6.29 -11.80 -15.43
N VAL A 65 -7.19 -11.97 -14.46
CA VAL A 65 -8.64 -11.67 -14.58
C VAL A 65 -9.02 -10.69 -13.50
N TYR A 66 -9.53 -9.53 -13.90
CA TYR A 66 -9.84 -8.45 -12.97
C TYR A 66 -11.32 -8.41 -12.60
N ALA A 67 -11.57 -8.11 -11.32
CA ALA A 67 -12.89 -7.85 -10.78
C ALA A 67 -12.87 -6.65 -9.84
N VAL A 68 -14.03 -6.10 -9.54
CA VAL A 68 -14.17 -4.97 -8.61
C VAL A 68 -15.06 -5.41 -7.46
N LEU A 69 -14.58 -5.18 -6.24
CA LEU A 69 -15.29 -5.38 -4.99
C LEU A 69 -16.07 -4.13 -4.62
N THR A 70 -17.08 -4.29 -3.81
CA THR A 70 -17.81 -3.17 -3.21
C THR A 70 -17.36 -2.95 -1.77
N GLN A 71 -17.31 -1.68 -1.37
CA GLN A 71 -16.85 -1.30 -0.04
C GLN A 71 -17.93 -1.44 1.04
N THR A 72 -19.17 -1.78 0.67
CA THR A 72 -20.31 -1.72 1.59
C THR A 72 -21.18 -2.98 1.60
N ASP A 73 -20.91 -3.97 0.73
CA ASP A 73 -21.76 -5.18 0.58
C ASP A 73 -20.91 -6.45 0.56
N GLU A 74 -20.82 -7.10 1.71
CA GLU A 74 -20.09 -8.37 1.86
C GLU A 74 -20.62 -9.47 0.94
N ALA A 75 -21.94 -9.61 0.79
CA ALA A 75 -22.55 -10.65 -0.04
C ALA A 75 -22.24 -10.43 -1.53
N ALA A 76 -22.19 -9.17 -1.97
CA ALA A 76 -21.74 -8.82 -3.32
C ALA A 76 -20.27 -9.17 -3.55
N ASN A 77 -19.40 -8.98 -2.55
CA ASN A 77 -18.00 -9.36 -2.63
C ASN A 77 -17.84 -10.88 -2.74
N VAL A 78 -18.54 -11.64 -1.92
CA VAL A 78 -18.56 -13.12 -2.02
C VAL A 78 -19.01 -13.55 -3.42
N THR A 79 -20.07 -12.95 -3.96
CA THR A 79 -20.55 -13.25 -5.32
C THR A 79 -19.50 -12.93 -6.39
N THR A 80 -18.78 -11.82 -6.25
CA THR A 80 -17.70 -11.43 -7.16
C THR A 80 -16.57 -12.45 -7.15
N ILE A 81 -16.18 -12.94 -5.98
CA ILE A 81 -15.17 -14.00 -5.85
C ILE A 81 -15.65 -15.33 -6.41
N GLN A 82 -16.91 -15.73 -6.17
CA GLN A 82 -17.51 -16.92 -6.79
C GLN A 82 -17.48 -16.85 -8.33
N ASN A 83 -17.69 -15.66 -8.91
CA ASN A 83 -17.57 -15.44 -10.36
C ASN A 83 -16.14 -15.61 -10.86
N LEU A 84 -15.14 -15.12 -10.12
CA LEU A 84 -13.73 -15.35 -10.43
C LEU A 84 -13.41 -16.86 -10.38
N ILE A 85 -13.82 -17.56 -9.33
CA ILE A 85 -13.66 -19.02 -9.19
C ILE A 85 -14.31 -19.74 -10.38
N ALA A 86 -15.53 -19.38 -10.73
CA ALA A 86 -16.24 -19.96 -11.87
C ALA A 86 -15.56 -19.67 -13.22
N SER A 87 -14.75 -18.61 -13.33
CA SER A 87 -13.95 -18.34 -14.53
C SER A 87 -12.70 -19.22 -14.64
N GLY A 88 -12.44 -20.07 -13.64
CA GLY A 88 -11.36 -21.05 -13.63
C GLY A 88 -10.01 -20.47 -13.21
N VAL A 89 -9.99 -19.53 -12.25
CA VAL A 89 -8.73 -19.04 -11.66
C VAL A 89 -8.13 -20.08 -10.72
N ASP A 90 -6.80 -20.14 -10.68
CA ASP A 90 -6.03 -21.02 -9.78
C ASP A 90 -5.75 -20.34 -8.42
N GLY A 91 -5.78 -19.01 -8.39
CA GLY A 91 -5.56 -18.20 -7.20
C GLY A 91 -6.19 -16.82 -7.33
N ILE A 92 -6.36 -16.15 -6.20
CA ILE A 92 -6.98 -14.81 -6.12
C ILE A 92 -6.14 -13.90 -5.26
N ILE A 93 -5.91 -12.66 -5.74
CA ILE A 93 -5.42 -11.53 -4.97
C ILE A 93 -6.61 -10.64 -4.66
N SER A 94 -6.89 -10.41 -3.36
CA SER A 94 -7.96 -9.50 -2.91
C SER A 94 -7.36 -8.25 -2.30
N THR A 95 -7.94 -7.09 -2.61
CA THR A 95 -7.50 -5.80 -2.06
C THR A 95 -8.47 -5.24 -1.03
N MET A 96 -9.30 -6.08 -0.41
CA MET A 96 -10.28 -5.65 0.57
C MET A 96 -10.56 -6.70 1.63
N ASP A 97 -10.70 -6.25 2.88
CA ASP A 97 -11.00 -7.11 4.03
C ASP A 97 -12.47 -7.55 4.10
N LEU A 98 -13.40 -6.72 3.58
CA LEU A 98 -14.83 -6.93 3.73
C LEU A 98 -15.31 -8.24 3.06
N GLY A 99 -15.82 -9.14 3.87
CA GLY A 99 -16.37 -10.44 3.42
C GLY A 99 -15.35 -11.57 3.40
N THR A 100 -14.09 -11.33 3.77
CA THR A 100 -13.01 -12.32 3.61
C THR A 100 -13.23 -13.59 4.42
N ASN A 101 -13.93 -13.53 5.56
CA ASN A 101 -14.28 -14.73 6.31
C ASN A 101 -15.19 -15.68 5.50
N SER A 102 -16.13 -15.16 4.72
CA SER A 102 -16.98 -15.94 3.82
C SER A 102 -16.24 -16.28 2.51
N ILE A 103 -15.40 -15.38 2.02
CA ILE A 103 -14.60 -15.56 0.81
C ILE A 103 -13.63 -16.73 0.95
N ILE A 104 -12.95 -16.86 2.10
CA ILE A 104 -12.02 -17.98 2.31
C ILE A 104 -12.73 -19.34 2.31
N GLU A 105 -13.98 -19.41 2.77
CA GLU A 105 -14.77 -20.65 2.71
C GLU A 105 -15.06 -21.06 1.27
N GLU A 106 -15.40 -20.12 0.39
CA GLU A 106 -15.59 -20.38 -1.04
C GLU A 106 -14.28 -20.83 -1.71
N CYS A 107 -13.15 -20.21 -1.35
CA CYS A 107 -11.83 -20.59 -1.85
C CYS A 107 -11.45 -22.01 -1.42
N GLU A 108 -11.65 -22.37 -0.15
CA GLU A 108 -11.44 -23.73 0.39
C GLU A 108 -12.28 -24.78 -0.33
N LEU A 109 -13.57 -24.50 -0.53
CA LEU A 109 -14.49 -25.41 -1.23
C LEU A 109 -14.09 -25.63 -2.70
N ALA A 110 -13.56 -24.61 -3.35
CA ALA A 110 -13.17 -24.66 -4.75
C ALA A 110 -11.73 -25.14 -4.98
N GLY A 111 -10.90 -25.20 -3.93
CA GLY A 111 -9.47 -25.50 -4.05
C GLY A 111 -8.67 -24.35 -4.68
N VAL A 112 -9.09 -23.10 -4.51
CA VAL A 112 -8.47 -21.88 -5.04
C VAL A 112 -7.74 -21.16 -3.92
N TYR A 113 -6.50 -20.74 -4.14
CA TYR A 113 -5.73 -20.02 -3.15
C TYR A 113 -6.08 -18.54 -3.10
N LEU A 114 -6.00 -17.94 -1.91
CA LEU A 114 -6.27 -16.52 -1.66
C LEU A 114 -5.03 -15.85 -1.05
N ALA A 115 -4.72 -14.65 -1.50
CA ALA A 115 -3.73 -13.79 -0.88
C ALA A 115 -4.23 -12.35 -0.83
N GLY A 116 -3.81 -11.58 0.17
CA GLY A 116 -4.21 -10.18 0.36
C GLY A 116 -3.18 -9.21 -0.22
N TYR A 117 -3.67 -8.09 -0.72
CA TYR A 117 -2.88 -6.95 -1.15
C TYR A 117 -3.57 -5.66 -0.71
N LEU A 118 -2.88 -4.77 -0.03
CA LEU A 118 -3.44 -3.56 0.60
C LEU A 118 -4.52 -3.86 1.67
N CYS A 119 -4.60 -5.11 2.12
CA CYS A 119 -5.53 -5.57 3.15
C CYS A 119 -4.79 -5.82 4.44
N ASP A 120 -5.32 -5.34 5.56
CA ASP A 120 -4.67 -5.50 6.86
C ASP A 120 -5.16 -6.73 7.63
N PHE A 121 -6.44 -7.10 7.49
CA PHE A 121 -7.08 -8.18 8.26
C PHE A 121 -6.82 -8.04 9.77
N ASP A 122 -6.85 -6.79 10.28
CA ASP A 122 -6.65 -6.52 11.68
C ASP A 122 -7.88 -6.97 12.50
N THR A 123 -7.68 -7.94 13.36
CA THR A 123 -8.72 -8.52 14.21
C THR A 123 -9.16 -7.60 15.36
N SER A 124 -8.43 -6.50 15.60
CA SER A 124 -8.64 -5.65 16.76
C SER A 124 -9.94 -4.85 16.71
N TYR A 125 -10.49 -4.59 15.52
CA TYR A 125 -11.54 -3.59 15.34
C TYR A 125 -12.92 -4.15 14.99
N THR A 126 -13.05 -5.08 14.03
CA THR A 126 -14.37 -5.40 13.47
C THR A 126 -14.71 -6.86 13.36
N GLN A 127 -13.82 -7.69 12.87
CA GLN A 127 -14.04 -9.11 12.61
C GLN A 127 -12.85 -9.93 13.12
N ASN A 128 -13.11 -11.18 13.48
CA ASN A 128 -12.04 -12.09 13.82
C ASN A 128 -11.52 -12.78 12.55
N TYR A 129 -10.32 -12.40 12.12
CA TYR A 129 -9.62 -12.98 10.98
C TYR A 129 -8.62 -14.09 11.36
N ASP A 130 -8.52 -14.49 12.63
CA ASP A 130 -7.57 -15.52 13.08
C ASP A 130 -7.71 -16.83 12.31
N ARG A 131 -8.96 -17.18 11.91
CA ARG A 131 -9.22 -18.37 11.09
C ARG A 131 -8.56 -18.30 9.73
N ILE A 132 -8.55 -17.13 9.11
CA ILE A 132 -8.02 -16.91 7.75
C ILE A 132 -6.54 -17.24 7.72
N PHE A 133 -5.77 -16.72 8.68
CA PHE A 133 -4.32 -16.93 8.77
C PHE A 133 -3.92 -18.40 9.04
N LYS A 134 -4.85 -19.23 9.48
CA LYS A 134 -4.66 -20.66 9.70
C LYS A 134 -5.21 -21.56 8.59
N SER A 135 -5.75 -20.95 7.54
CA SER A 135 -6.25 -21.69 6.38
C SER A 135 -5.11 -22.03 5.43
N ASP A 136 -5.02 -23.30 5.02
CA ASP A 136 -4.06 -23.76 4.00
C ASP A 136 -4.26 -23.06 2.63
N TYR A 137 -5.39 -22.39 2.44
CA TYR A 137 -5.75 -21.68 1.23
C TYR A 137 -5.50 -20.18 1.29
N PHE A 138 -5.15 -19.64 2.46
CA PHE A 138 -4.71 -18.24 2.60
C PHE A 138 -3.19 -18.18 2.72
N LEU A 139 -2.54 -17.47 1.81
CA LEU A 139 -1.08 -17.48 1.71
C LEU A 139 -0.39 -16.28 2.38
N GLY A 140 -1.17 -15.34 2.88
CA GLY A 140 -0.67 -14.13 3.53
C GLY A 140 -1.15 -12.85 2.85
N THR A 141 -0.77 -11.72 3.42
CA THR A 141 -1.16 -10.41 2.91
C THR A 141 0.01 -9.42 2.95
N ALA A 142 0.10 -8.59 1.92
CA ALA A 142 0.90 -7.38 1.93
C ALA A 142 -0.01 -6.21 2.31
N THR A 143 0.29 -5.55 3.42
CA THR A 143 -0.47 -4.41 3.92
C THR A 143 0.34 -3.13 3.85
N ASP A 144 -0.30 -2.01 3.59
CA ASP A 144 0.37 -0.73 3.62
C ASP A 144 0.38 -0.14 5.03
N GLY A 145 1.55 0.23 5.48
CA GLY A 145 1.71 1.20 6.54
C GLY A 145 1.76 0.74 7.96
N GLN A 146 1.91 -0.53 8.24
CA GLN A 146 2.32 -0.96 9.58
C GLN A 146 3.66 -1.66 9.51
N ASN A 147 4.74 -0.90 9.66
CA ASN A 147 6.01 -1.53 9.94
C ASN A 147 6.03 -1.88 11.44
N PRO A 148 6.08 -3.17 11.81
CA PRO A 148 6.08 -3.57 13.22
C PRO A 148 7.33 -3.11 13.98
N ASP A 149 8.37 -2.69 13.26
CA ASP A 149 9.68 -2.59 13.87
C ASP A 149 10.05 -1.20 14.39
N ASP A 150 9.30 -0.10 14.16
CA ASP A 150 9.58 1.16 14.88
C ASP A 150 8.98 2.46 14.28
N VAL A 151 8.64 2.51 12.98
CA VAL A 151 8.09 3.73 12.38
C VAL A 151 6.69 3.46 11.86
N THR A 152 5.72 3.93 12.61
CA THR A 152 4.31 3.80 12.23
C THR A 152 3.89 4.89 11.25
N ILE A 153 2.80 4.68 10.51
CA ILE A 153 2.19 5.72 9.66
C ILE A 153 1.95 7.01 10.44
N GLY A 154 1.40 6.90 11.65
CA GLY A 154 1.12 8.06 12.48
C GLY A 154 2.38 8.83 12.86
N THR A 155 3.48 8.14 13.22
CA THR A 155 4.77 8.77 13.50
C THR A 155 5.35 9.43 12.24
N THR A 156 5.24 8.78 11.09
CA THR A 156 5.70 9.33 9.81
C THR A 156 4.94 10.60 9.45
N MET A 157 3.62 10.61 9.62
CA MET A 157 2.79 11.82 9.41
C MET A 157 3.21 12.98 10.31
N LEU A 158 3.52 12.70 11.59
CA LEU A 158 4.05 13.72 12.50
C LEU A 158 5.42 14.24 12.03
N ASN A 159 6.33 13.35 11.65
CA ASN A 159 7.65 13.77 11.17
C ASN A 159 7.53 14.68 9.94
N SER A 160 6.67 14.33 8.99
CA SER A 160 6.40 15.18 7.81
C SER A 160 5.83 16.56 8.19
N LEU A 161 4.93 16.61 9.17
CA LEU A 161 4.41 17.87 9.71
C LEU A 161 5.51 18.70 10.36
N LEU A 162 6.40 18.08 11.13
CA LEU A 162 7.51 18.76 11.79
C LEU A 162 8.54 19.28 10.78
N GLU A 163 8.88 18.50 9.76
CA GLU A 163 9.72 18.95 8.65
C GLU A 163 9.12 20.14 7.90
N TYR A 164 7.81 20.13 7.69
CA TYR A 164 7.12 21.30 7.14
C TYR A 164 7.28 22.50 8.07
N ASN A 165 7.05 22.34 9.37
CA ASN A 165 7.11 23.41 10.35
C ASN A 165 8.51 24.03 10.47
N GLU A 166 9.58 23.26 10.27
CA GLU A 166 10.96 23.75 10.28
C GLU A 166 11.25 24.72 9.12
N ARG A 167 10.57 24.55 7.98
CA ARG A 167 10.78 25.39 6.78
C ARG A 167 9.72 26.47 6.58
N ALA A 168 8.59 26.36 7.27
CA ALA A 168 7.45 27.25 7.10
C ALA A 168 7.65 28.57 7.86
N GLU A 169 7.29 29.71 7.25
CA GLU A 169 7.25 31.01 7.94
C GLU A 169 6.24 31.01 9.12
N THR A 170 5.18 30.24 8.96
CA THR A 170 4.13 30.05 9.99
C THR A 170 3.94 28.57 10.21
N PRO A 171 4.43 28.02 11.32
CA PRO A 171 4.22 26.62 11.67
C PRO A 171 2.75 26.28 11.85
N LEU A 172 2.36 25.07 11.44
CA LEU A 172 1.05 24.49 11.73
C LEU A 172 0.98 24.06 13.20
N THR A 173 -0.09 24.45 13.86
CA THR A 173 -0.27 24.22 15.30
C THR A 173 -1.63 23.61 15.63
N HIS A 174 -2.54 23.54 14.66
CA HIS A 174 -3.87 22.99 14.87
C HIS A 174 -4.32 22.18 13.66
N VAL A 175 -4.44 20.88 13.81
CA VAL A 175 -4.80 19.97 12.73
C VAL A 175 -6.01 19.12 13.07
N SER A 176 -6.77 18.74 12.04
CA SER A 176 -7.81 17.72 12.09
C SER A 176 -7.37 16.47 11.33
N MET A 177 -8.18 15.42 11.40
CA MET A 177 -7.88 14.15 10.72
C MET A 177 -9.06 13.73 9.84
N ALA A 178 -8.77 12.85 8.85
CA ALA A 178 -9.79 12.19 8.05
C ALA A 178 -9.40 10.72 7.82
N ILE A 179 -10.36 9.80 8.03
CA ILE A 179 -10.18 8.35 7.86
C ILE A 179 -11.36 7.75 7.10
N PHE A 180 -11.19 6.55 6.54
CA PHE A 180 -12.32 5.71 6.13
C PHE A 180 -12.86 4.88 7.30
N PRO A 181 -14.05 4.27 7.16
CA PRO A 181 -14.64 3.48 8.22
C PRO A 181 -13.74 2.32 8.64
N VAL A 182 -13.60 2.13 9.94
CA VAL A 182 -12.73 1.10 10.54
C VAL A 182 -13.07 -0.32 10.08
N TRP A 183 -14.33 -0.60 9.78
CA TRP A 183 -14.74 -1.91 9.30
C TRP A 183 -14.25 -2.23 7.86
N ALA A 184 -13.81 -1.23 7.11
CA ALA A 184 -13.27 -1.39 5.77
C ALA A 184 -11.74 -1.20 5.73
N PHE A 185 -11.22 -0.23 6.50
CA PHE A 185 -9.79 0.11 6.55
C PHE A 185 -9.34 0.33 8.00
N PRO A 186 -9.23 -0.73 8.81
CA PRO A 186 -8.84 -0.62 10.22
C PRO A 186 -7.47 0.03 10.43
N ALA A 187 -6.53 -0.18 9.50
CA ALA A 187 -5.19 0.40 9.57
C ALA A 187 -5.20 1.94 9.60
N GLN A 188 -6.21 2.60 9.01
CA GLN A 188 -6.31 4.06 9.03
C GLN A 188 -6.65 4.60 10.42
N LEU A 189 -7.56 3.95 11.15
CA LEU A 189 -7.81 4.32 12.55
C LEU A 189 -6.56 4.08 13.39
N THR A 190 -5.86 2.97 13.20
CA THR A 190 -4.59 2.69 13.88
C THR A 190 -3.58 3.79 13.61
N GLY A 191 -3.40 4.19 12.35
CA GLY A 191 -2.51 5.29 11.97
C GLY A 191 -2.90 6.63 12.61
N ALA A 192 -4.19 6.95 12.65
CA ALA A 192 -4.70 8.17 13.29
C ALA A 192 -4.43 8.18 14.80
N MET A 193 -4.65 7.06 15.49
CA MET A 193 -4.36 6.92 16.92
C MET A 193 -2.85 7.05 17.21
N GLN A 194 -2.01 6.43 16.39
CA GLN A 194 -0.55 6.55 16.47
C GLN A 194 -0.09 8.00 16.28
N PHE A 195 -0.72 8.74 15.36
CA PHE A 195 -0.44 10.16 15.16
C PHE A 195 -0.78 10.97 16.42
N VAL A 196 -1.95 10.75 17.02
CA VAL A 196 -2.36 11.41 18.26
C VAL A 196 -1.39 11.13 19.40
N GLU A 197 -0.97 9.87 19.57
CA GLU A 197 0.00 9.48 20.59
C GLU A 197 1.38 10.11 20.35
N ALA A 198 1.84 10.12 19.09
CA ALA A 198 3.11 10.74 18.71
C ALA A 198 3.09 12.26 18.97
N VAL A 199 2.00 12.95 18.62
CA VAL A 199 1.81 14.38 18.93
C VAL A 199 1.79 14.63 20.44
N ALA A 200 1.14 13.78 21.21
CA ALA A 200 1.12 13.91 22.68
C ALA A 200 2.54 13.81 23.25
N ALA A 201 3.32 12.81 22.82
CA ALA A 201 4.72 12.66 23.23
C ALA A 201 5.59 13.84 22.79
N TYR A 202 5.46 14.31 21.55
CA TYR A 202 6.15 15.52 21.06
C TYR A 202 5.84 16.73 21.94
N ASN A 203 4.56 16.89 22.27
CA ASN A 203 4.07 18.00 23.08
C ASN A 203 4.62 18.04 24.51
N GLU A 204 5.15 16.94 25.06
CA GLU A 204 5.74 16.96 26.41
C GLU A 204 6.94 17.92 26.49
N THR A 205 7.75 18.00 25.43
CA THR A 205 9.01 18.77 25.43
C THR A 205 9.04 19.93 24.44
N ALA A 206 8.12 19.97 23.48
CA ALA A 206 8.10 20.99 22.43
C ALA A 206 7.76 22.39 22.98
N GLU A 207 8.43 23.43 22.47
CA GLU A 207 8.10 24.84 22.77
C GLU A 207 6.76 25.24 22.07
N THR A 208 6.62 24.85 20.80
CA THR A 208 5.37 25.05 20.05
C THR A 208 4.56 23.77 20.08
N LYS A 209 3.39 23.82 20.68
CA LYS A 209 2.48 22.68 20.81
C LYS A 209 1.64 22.51 19.56
N ILE A 210 1.31 21.28 19.25
CA ILE A 210 0.37 20.93 18.19
C ILE A 210 -0.92 20.44 18.83
N THR A 211 -2.04 21.02 18.43
CA THR A 211 -3.39 20.56 18.79
C THR A 211 -3.91 19.66 17.68
N VAL A 212 -4.45 18.50 18.06
CA VAL A 212 -5.15 17.60 17.14
C VAL A 212 -6.61 17.58 17.58
N ASP A 213 -7.53 17.91 16.68
CA ASP A 213 -8.96 17.78 16.97
C ASP A 213 -9.31 16.29 17.15
N PRO A 214 -10.14 15.96 18.14
CA PRO A 214 -10.66 14.60 18.28
C PRO A 214 -11.43 14.18 17.01
N LEU A 215 -11.33 12.93 16.61
CA LEU A 215 -12.15 12.40 15.52
C LEU A 215 -13.64 12.53 15.81
N ASP A 216 -14.36 13.21 14.92
CA ASP A 216 -15.83 13.29 14.91
C ASP A 216 -16.36 12.25 13.92
N GLU A 217 -17.06 11.22 14.40
CA GLU A 217 -17.57 10.12 13.57
C GLU A 217 -18.52 10.60 12.45
N GLU A 218 -19.15 11.76 12.60
CA GLU A 218 -20.11 12.28 11.61
C GLU A 218 -19.43 12.96 10.41
N VAL A 219 -18.22 13.52 10.60
CA VAL A 219 -17.56 14.34 9.57
C VAL A 219 -16.16 13.85 9.18
N ASP A 220 -15.44 13.16 10.08
CA ASP A 220 -14.07 12.74 9.87
C ASP A 220 -13.97 11.31 9.35
N VAL A 221 -15.04 10.51 9.54
CA VAL A 221 -15.12 9.14 9.01
C VAL A 221 -15.87 9.16 7.68
N LEU A 222 -15.09 9.09 6.60
CA LEU A 222 -15.58 9.22 5.23
C LEU A 222 -16.26 7.94 4.76
N MET A 223 -17.56 7.98 4.52
CA MET A 223 -18.35 6.83 4.02
C MET A 223 -18.18 6.65 2.50
N PHE A 224 -16.93 6.59 2.03
CA PHE A 224 -16.53 6.49 0.60
C PHE A 224 -17.10 7.62 -0.27
N SER A 225 -17.28 8.77 0.32
CA SER A 225 -17.64 10.02 -0.33
C SER A 225 -16.70 11.13 0.15
N PRO A 226 -16.48 12.17 -0.64
CA PRO A 226 -15.71 13.32 -0.17
C PRO A 226 -16.28 13.89 1.13
N ILE A 227 -15.40 14.52 1.92
CA ILE A 227 -15.86 15.27 3.11
C ILE A 227 -16.98 16.25 2.70
N ASP A 228 -17.85 16.57 3.65
CA ASP A 228 -18.81 17.65 3.45
C ASP A 228 -18.20 19.00 3.86
N THR A 229 -18.68 20.10 3.29
CA THR A 229 -18.22 21.45 3.66
C THR A 229 -18.44 21.81 5.12
N THR A 230 -19.34 21.09 5.82
CA THR A 230 -19.54 21.22 7.29
C THR A 230 -18.30 20.80 8.07
N TYR A 231 -17.41 19.99 7.49
CA TYR A 231 -16.12 19.63 8.08
C TYR A 231 -15.36 20.86 8.61
N PHE A 232 -15.24 21.90 7.78
CA PHE A 232 -14.52 23.12 8.17
C PHE A 232 -15.21 23.91 9.28
N SER A 233 -16.53 23.78 9.44
CA SER A 233 -17.27 24.39 10.52
C SER A 233 -17.21 23.60 11.84
N LYS A 234 -16.97 22.29 11.73
CA LYS A 234 -16.75 21.39 12.88
C LYS A 234 -15.32 21.52 13.42
N HIS A 235 -14.38 21.87 12.55
CA HIS A 235 -12.97 22.09 12.90
C HIS A 235 -12.55 23.57 12.73
N PRO A 236 -13.08 24.48 13.56
CA PRO A 236 -12.81 25.91 13.41
C PRO A 236 -11.36 26.23 13.77
N GLY A 237 -10.67 26.92 12.89
CA GLY A 237 -9.32 27.44 13.15
C GLY A 237 -8.19 26.41 12.95
N ILE A 238 -8.46 25.29 12.30
CA ILE A 238 -7.39 24.39 11.85
C ILE A 238 -6.52 25.09 10.80
N ASP A 239 -5.26 24.73 10.75
CA ASP A 239 -4.28 25.17 9.75
C ASP A 239 -3.79 24.03 8.86
N GLY A 240 -4.09 22.75 9.23
CA GLY A 240 -3.77 21.59 8.44
C GLY A 240 -4.75 20.43 8.61
N ILE A 241 -4.73 19.51 7.67
CA ILE A 241 -5.51 18.26 7.66
C ILE A 241 -4.56 17.09 7.45
N ILE A 242 -4.65 16.08 8.33
CA ILE A 242 -3.94 14.81 8.22
C ILE A 242 -4.95 13.78 7.72
N SER A 243 -4.87 13.43 6.43
CA SER A 243 -5.80 12.48 5.82
C SER A 243 -5.16 11.11 5.67
N PHE A 244 -5.65 10.14 6.40
CA PHE A 244 -5.35 8.72 6.18
C PHE A 244 -6.25 8.11 5.10
N ALA A 245 -7.25 8.86 4.65
CA ALA A 245 -8.19 8.49 3.60
C ALA A 245 -7.90 9.31 2.34
N ALA A 246 -7.10 8.78 1.41
CA ALA A 246 -6.86 9.30 0.05
C ALA A 246 -7.27 10.77 -0.17
N GLY A 247 -6.61 11.71 0.53
CA GLY A 247 -7.03 13.12 0.64
C GLY A 247 -7.15 13.84 -0.70
N THR A 248 -6.38 13.43 -1.70
CA THR A 248 -6.46 13.96 -3.07
C THR A 248 -7.85 13.80 -3.67
N SER A 249 -8.48 12.65 -3.44
CA SER A 249 -9.81 12.34 -4.00
C SER A 249 -10.96 12.75 -3.08
N PHE A 250 -10.75 12.73 -1.77
CA PHE A 250 -11.86 12.85 -0.81
C PHE A 250 -11.83 14.13 0.04
N VAL A 251 -10.69 14.82 0.14
CA VAL A 251 -10.55 16.05 0.93
C VAL A 251 -10.29 17.26 0.03
N TYR A 252 -9.30 17.19 -0.84
CA TYR A 252 -8.86 18.32 -1.65
C TYR A 252 -9.97 18.94 -2.54
N PRO A 253 -10.84 18.18 -3.23
CA PRO A 253 -11.89 18.80 -4.06
C PRO A 253 -12.85 19.67 -3.24
N VAL A 254 -13.10 19.31 -1.98
CA VAL A 254 -13.99 20.07 -1.10
C VAL A 254 -13.27 21.27 -0.48
N MET A 255 -11.95 21.18 -0.24
CA MET A 255 -11.13 22.36 0.11
C MET A 255 -11.22 23.42 -0.99
N VAL A 256 -11.08 23.01 -2.26
CA VAL A 256 -11.24 23.92 -3.42
C VAL A 256 -12.65 24.50 -3.50
N GLN A 257 -13.69 23.67 -3.32
CA GLN A 257 -15.08 24.13 -3.32
C GLN A 257 -15.35 25.14 -2.21
N ALA A 258 -14.77 24.95 -1.04
CA ALA A 258 -14.90 25.85 0.11
C ALA A 258 -13.99 27.09 0.01
N GLY A 259 -13.05 27.13 -0.94
CA GLY A 259 -12.08 28.22 -1.10
C GLY A 259 -11.05 28.30 0.01
N VAL A 260 -10.69 27.15 0.62
CA VAL A 260 -9.72 27.06 1.72
C VAL A 260 -8.40 26.35 1.31
N ASP A 261 -8.31 25.89 0.08
CA ASP A 261 -7.18 25.12 -0.46
C ASP A 261 -5.84 25.87 -0.43
N SER A 262 -5.84 27.21 -0.50
CA SER A 262 -4.65 28.03 -0.32
C SER A 262 -4.32 28.35 1.15
N GLN A 263 -5.23 28.09 2.06
CA GLN A 263 -5.13 28.46 3.48
C GLN A 263 -4.72 27.27 4.35
N LEU A 264 -5.29 26.10 4.05
CA LEU A 264 -5.03 24.87 4.80
C LEU A 264 -3.97 24.01 4.09
N LYS A 265 -3.17 23.32 4.86
CA LYS A 265 -2.20 22.34 4.36
C LYS A 265 -2.73 20.92 4.48
N LEU A 266 -2.42 20.09 3.49
CA LEU A 266 -2.87 18.69 3.42
C LEU A 266 -1.67 17.75 3.45
N PHE A 267 -1.69 16.84 4.40
CA PHE A 267 -0.80 15.69 4.53
C PHE A 267 -1.66 14.44 4.32
N THR A 268 -1.32 13.60 3.36
CA THR A 268 -2.25 12.53 2.96
C THR A 268 -1.56 11.24 2.57
N THR A 269 -2.27 10.13 2.72
CA THR A 269 -1.94 8.87 2.04
C THR A 269 -2.45 8.89 0.60
N GLY A 270 -1.75 8.17 -0.28
CA GLY A 270 -2.06 8.07 -1.69
C GLY A 270 -1.45 9.18 -2.55
N PHE A 271 -1.44 8.93 -3.84
CA PHE A 271 -1.08 9.86 -4.90
C PHE A 271 -1.90 9.47 -6.13
N GLU A 272 -2.67 10.40 -6.67
CA GLU A 272 -3.59 10.12 -7.78
C GLU A 272 -3.16 10.77 -9.10
N GLY A 273 -2.17 11.65 -9.05
CA GLY A 273 -1.71 12.49 -10.16
C GLY A 273 -2.44 13.84 -10.22
N GLY A 274 -1.65 14.90 -10.41
CA GLY A 274 -2.15 16.28 -10.39
C GLY A 274 -1.78 17.07 -9.15
N GLU A 275 -1.40 16.39 -8.05
CA GLU A 275 -0.93 17.02 -6.81
C GLU A 275 0.30 17.90 -7.04
N GLU A 276 1.15 17.53 -7.99
CA GLU A 276 2.39 18.24 -8.34
C GLU A 276 2.18 19.71 -8.69
N ASN A 277 0.97 20.09 -9.10
CA ASN A 277 0.64 21.47 -9.43
C ASN A 277 0.37 22.34 -8.20
N ASN A 278 0.13 21.72 -7.03
CA ASN A 278 -0.20 22.40 -5.78
C ASN A 278 0.63 21.86 -4.61
N PHE A 279 1.78 21.25 -4.91
CA PHE A 279 2.66 20.63 -3.93
C PHE A 279 3.79 21.60 -3.52
N GLY A 280 4.16 21.56 -2.23
CA GLY A 280 5.26 22.32 -1.67
C GLY A 280 5.03 23.83 -1.80
N THR A 281 5.79 24.50 -2.66
CA THR A 281 5.69 25.94 -2.94
C THR A 281 4.89 26.27 -4.19
N LYS A 282 4.37 25.27 -4.90
CA LYS A 282 3.64 25.43 -6.18
C LYS A 282 2.15 25.70 -5.97
N GLY A 283 1.56 26.42 -6.90
CA GLY A 283 0.12 26.67 -6.98
C GLY A 283 -0.46 27.20 -5.67
N THR A 284 -1.46 26.50 -5.11
CA THR A 284 -2.10 26.84 -3.83
C THR A 284 -1.28 26.37 -2.61
N GLN A 285 -0.22 25.60 -2.82
CA GLN A 285 0.62 25.05 -1.76
C GLN A 285 -0.17 24.16 -0.77
N THR A 286 -1.18 23.49 -1.26
CA THR A 286 -2.08 22.68 -0.43
C THR A 286 -1.38 21.42 0.05
N PHE A 287 -0.81 20.64 -0.87
CA PHE A 287 -0.14 19.39 -0.53
C PHE A 287 1.25 19.64 0.02
N GLN A 288 1.51 19.10 1.20
CA GLN A 288 2.81 19.21 1.86
C GLN A 288 3.45 17.83 2.11
N GLN A 289 2.65 16.79 1.98
CA GLN A 289 3.12 15.41 2.05
C GLN A 289 2.13 14.49 1.33
N ASN A 290 2.67 13.54 0.58
CA ASN A 290 1.96 12.34 0.12
C ASN A 290 2.72 11.10 0.57
N MET A 291 1.99 10.13 1.12
CA MET A 291 2.55 8.83 1.50
C MET A 291 1.99 7.77 0.56
N VAL A 292 2.86 7.09 -0.18
CA VAL A 292 2.47 6.23 -1.31
C VAL A 292 3.07 4.85 -1.16
N SER A 293 2.23 3.81 -1.22
CA SER A 293 2.70 2.43 -1.31
C SER A 293 3.17 2.11 -2.73
N ALA A 294 4.28 1.39 -2.84
CA ALA A 294 4.74 0.90 -4.14
C ALA A 294 3.73 -0.11 -4.70
N VAL A 295 3.28 0.10 -5.94
CA VAL A 295 2.35 -0.84 -6.59
C VAL A 295 2.97 -2.23 -6.77
N GLU A 296 4.29 -2.29 -6.89
CA GLU A 296 5.07 -3.51 -6.99
C GLU A 296 5.05 -4.37 -5.72
N SER A 297 4.53 -3.86 -4.62
CA SER A 297 4.30 -4.67 -3.41
C SER A 297 3.30 -5.81 -3.65
N VAL A 298 2.48 -5.74 -4.71
CA VAL A 298 1.67 -6.86 -5.19
C VAL A 298 2.51 -8.10 -5.59
N THR A 299 3.81 -7.93 -5.79
CA THR A 299 4.75 -9.03 -6.05
C THR A 299 4.76 -10.05 -4.91
N TYR A 300 4.57 -9.60 -3.65
CA TYR A 300 4.55 -10.52 -2.51
C TYR A 300 3.42 -11.55 -2.62
N PRO A 301 2.13 -11.18 -2.65
CA PRO A 301 1.06 -12.15 -2.79
C PRO A 301 1.13 -12.93 -4.13
N LEU A 302 1.58 -12.30 -5.21
CA LEU A 302 1.74 -12.96 -6.50
C LEU A 302 2.76 -14.12 -6.43
N VAL A 303 3.94 -13.89 -5.86
CA VAL A 303 4.99 -14.90 -5.73
C VAL A 303 4.52 -16.06 -4.85
N LEU A 304 3.82 -15.80 -3.75
CA LEU A 304 3.26 -16.84 -2.89
C LEU A 304 2.25 -17.71 -3.64
N LEU A 305 1.32 -17.09 -4.36
CA LEU A 305 0.35 -17.81 -5.20
C LEU A 305 1.04 -18.66 -6.26
N LEU A 306 1.97 -18.09 -7.00
CA LEU A 306 2.68 -18.80 -8.06
C LEU A 306 3.48 -19.99 -7.53
N ASN A 307 4.18 -19.85 -6.41
CA ASN A 307 4.88 -20.96 -5.79
C ASN A 307 3.92 -22.08 -5.42
N LYS A 308 2.85 -21.76 -4.73
CA LYS A 308 1.85 -22.74 -4.26
C LYS A 308 1.19 -23.49 -5.43
N ILE A 309 0.79 -22.77 -6.48
CA ILE A 309 0.15 -23.34 -7.68
C ILE A 309 1.12 -24.22 -8.48
N ASN A 310 2.40 -23.86 -8.51
CA ASN A 310 3.44 -24.68 -9.13
C ASN A 310 3.89 -25.87 -8.25
N GLY A 311 3.33 -26.02 -7.04
CA GLY A 311 3.63 -27.13 -6.13
C GLY A 311 5.00 -27.04 -5.47
N VAL A 312 5.54 -25.84 -5.34
CA VAL A 312 6.79 -25.56 -4.65
C VAL A 312 6.56 -24.57 -3.50
N GLU A 313 7.43 -24.59 -2.52
CA GLU A 313 7.40 -23.67 -1.38
C GLU A 313 8.82 -23.23 -1.02
N PHE A 314 8.93 -22.09 -0.38
CA PHE A 314 10.21 -21.69 0.20
C PHE A 314 10.59 -22.63 1.35
N ALA A 315 11.87 -22.91 1.48
CA ALA A 315 12.38 -23.80 2.54
C ALA A 315 12.17 -23.20 3.95
N ASP A 316 12.04 -21.87 4.04
CA ASP A 316 11.85 -21.09 5.25
C ASP A 316 10.41 -20.52 5.36
N MET A 317 9.44 -21.13 4.66
CA MET A 317 8.03 -20.68 4.73
C MET A 317 7.51 -20.86 6.18
N PRO A 318 6.85 -19.84 6.77
CA PRO A 318 6.22 -19.98 8.08
C PRO A 318 5.06 -20.99 8.05
N GLU A 319 4.74 -21.54 9.23
CA GLU A 319 3.64 -22.51 9.37
C GLU A 319 2.27 -21.85 9.10
N ASP A 320 2.06 -20.68 9.69
CA ASP A 320 0.85 -19.86 9.47
C ASP A 320 1.13 -18.75 8.46
N ALA A 321 0.11 -18.34 7.72
CA ALA A 321 0.18 -17.18 6.84
C ALA A 321 0.54 -15.91 7.61
N GLU A 322 1.32 -15.01 7.01
CA GLU A 322 1.75 -13.78 7.67
C GLU A 322 1.13 -12.53 7.06
N ARG A 323 1.05 -11.50 7.89
CA ARG A 323 0.83 -10.13 7.48
C ARG A 323 2.19 -9.45 7.34
N VAL A 324 2.52 -8.98 6.15
CA VAL A 324 3.78 -8.30 5.87
C VAL A 324 3.50 -6.83 5.55
N SER A 325 4.09 -5.95 6.34
CA SER A 325 4.03 -4.51 6.07
C SER A 325 4.97 -4.15 4.92
N THR A 326 4.49 -3.33 4.02
CA THR A 326 5.27 -2.74 2.93
C THR A 326 5.71 -1.34 3.33
N SER A 327 6.90 -0.94 2.89
CA SER A 327 7.33 0.44 3.04
C SER A 327 6.48 1.37 2.19
N GLN A 328 6.26 2.57 2.70
CA GLN A 328 5.63 3.64 1.97
C GLN A 328 6.66 4.72 1.61
N PHE A 329 6.53 5.27 0.41
CA PHE A 329 7.32 6.42 0.01
C PHE A 329 6.71 7.68 0.62
N CYS A 330 7.51 8.42 1.39
CA CYS A 330 7.13 9.71 1.92
C CYS A 330 7.64 10.80 0.98
N ILE A 331 6.71 11.52 0.36
CA ILE A 331 6.99 12.63 -0.51
C ILE A 331 6.78 13.90 0.31
N ASN A 332 7.83 14.44 0.91
CA ASN A 332 7.78 15.59 1.83
C ASN A 332 8.31 16.89 1.21
N SER A 333 8.95 16.80 0.04
CA SER A 333 9.55 17.93 -0.64
C SER A 333 9.30 17.87 -2.14
N GLU A 334 9.54 18.99 -2.84
CA GLU A 334 9.48 19.01 -4.31
C GLU A 334 10.58 18.13 -4.94
N GLU A 335 11.68 17.92 -4.24
CA GLU A 335 12.77 17.01 -4.66
C GLU A 335 12.30 15.55 -4.57
N ASP A 336 11.67 15.16 -3.46
CA ASP A 336 11.09 13.81 -3.32
C ASP A 336 10.01 13.56 -4.38
N LEU A 337 9.17 14.58 -4.64
CA LEU A 337 8.14 14.49 -5.67
C LEU A 337 8.75 14.29 -7.07
N GLU A 338 9.82 15.01 -7.39
CA GLU A 338 10.53 14.83 -8.67
C GLU A 338 11.17 13.44 -8.76
N LEU A 339 11.78 12.96 -7.67
CA LEU A 339 12.34 11.61 -7.61
C LEU A 339 11.24 10.55 -7.79
N PHE A 340 10.11 10.70 -7.09
CA PHE A 340 8.97 9.80 -7.22
C PHE A 340 8.44 9.76 -8.64
N LEU A 341 8.12 10.91 -9.23
CA LEU A 341 7.56 10.99 -10.57
C LEU A 341 8.48 10.44 -11.66
N ASN A 342 9.79 10.62 -11.51
CA ASN A 342 10.75 10.21 -12.54
C ASN A 342 11.22 8.75 -12.40
N ASN A 343 11.11 8.14 -11.21
CA ASN A 343 11.74 6.85 -10.96
C ASN A 343 10.79 5.78 -10.42
N ILE A 344 9.69 6.18 -9.78
CA ILE A 344 8.81 5.27 -9.04
C ILE A 344 7.39 5.29 -9.58
N TYR A 345 6.91 6.48 -9.96
CA TYR A 345 5.55 6.63 -10.49
C TYR A 345 5.36 5.75 -11.72
N TYR A 346 4.68 4.62 -11.53
CA TYR A 346 4.53 3.63 -12.57
C TYR A 346 3.56 4.11 -13.65
N THR A 347 4.08 4.33 -14.85
CA THR A 347 3.32 4.84 -16.00
C THR A 347 2.93 3.75 -17.01
N GLY A 348 3.08 2.47 -16.64
CA GLY A 348 2.84 1.34 -17.54
C GLY A 348 4.08 0.91 -18.36
N SER A 349 5.25 1.45 -18.04
CA SER A 349 6.51 1.07 -18.68
C SER A 349 7.32 0.13 -17.79
N ALA A 350 7.73 -1.02 -18.32
CA ALA A 350 8.62 -1.94 -17.62
C ALA A 350 9.99 -1.32 -17.28
N GLU A 351 10.37 -0.24 -17.96
CA GLU A 351 11.61 0.50 -17.66
C GLU A 351 11.56 1.24 -16.33
N ASN A 352 10.34 1.60 -15.86
CA ASN A 352 10.10 2.30 -14.61
C ASN A 352 9.62 1.35 -13.49
N ALA A 353 9.44 0.06 -13.77
CA ALA A 353 9.10 -0.91 -12.74
C ALA A 353 10.28 -1.10 -11.77
N MET A 354 9.98 -1.19 -10.48
CA MET A 354 10.95 -1.46 -9.43
C MET A 354 11.60 -2.85 -9.62
N PHE A 355 10.80 -3.81 -10.06
CA PHE A 355 11.24 -5.17 -10.39
C PHE A 355 10.92 -5.50 -11.84
N THR A 356 11.92 -5.94 -12.56
CA THR A 356 11.76 -6.52 -13.89
C THR A 356 11.09 -7.89 -13.81
N PRO A 357 10.47 -8.38 -14.90
CA PRO A 357 9.90 -9.74 -14.94
C PRO A 357 10.88 -10.84 -14.55
N ASP A 358 12.16 -10.73 -14.96
CA ASP A 358 13.22 -11.69 -14.62
C ASP A 358 13.55 -11.65 -13.11
N GLU A 359 13.56 -10.46 -12.50
CA GLU A 359 13.77 -10.31 -11.06
C GLU A 359 12.60 -10.92 -10.28
N VAL A 360 11.34 -10.71 -10.73
CA VAL A 360 10.19 -11.35 -10.09
C VAL A 360 10.24 -12.87 -10.24
N LEU A 361 10.61 -13.39 -11.41
CA LEU A 361 10.80 -14.81 -11.59
C LEU A 361 11.88 -15.37 -10.64
N ALA A 362 12.96 -14.63 -10.44
CA ALA A 362 14.03 -15.03 -9.51
C ALA A 362 13.63 -14.98 -8.03
N LEU A 363 12.53 -14.30 -7.69
CA LEU A 363 11.93 -14.32 -6.34
C LEU A 363 11.07 -15.56 -6.09
N THR A 364 10.68 -16.30 -7.12
CA THR A 364 9.90 -17.54 -6.97
C THR A 364 10.81 -18.74 -6.68
N ALA A 365 10.31 -19.71 -5.90
CA ALA A 365 11.06 -20.93 -5.60
C ALA A 365 11.23 -21.86 -6.83
N PHE A 366 10.34 -21.77 -7.83
CA PHE A 366 10.48 -22.52 -9.07
C PHE A 366 11.44 -21.87 -10.06
N GLY A 367 11.53 -20.53 -10.06
CA GLY A 367 12.48 -19.79 -10.89
C GLY A 367 13.89 -19.78 -10.30
N ASN A 368 13.99 -19.84 -8.98
CA ASN A 368 15.24 -19.85 -8.24
C ASN A 368 15.11 -20.74 -6.98
N PRO A 369 15.70 -21.95 -6.99
CA PRO A 369 15.65 -22.86 -5.83
C PRO A 369 16.29 -22.31 -4.55
N ASP A 370 17.14 -21.28 -4.66
CA ASP A 370 17.77 -20.61 -3.51
C ASP A 370 16.97 -19.40 -3.02
N ALA A 371 15.81 -19.09 -3.65
CA ALA A 371 14.93 -18.05 -3.17
C ALA A 371 14.36 -18.41 -1.80
N THR A 372 14.22 -17.41 -0.92
CA THR A 372 13.73 -17.59 0.44
C THR A 372 12.55 -16.67 0.72
N TYR A 373 11.66 -17.11 1.60
CA TYR A 373 10.56 -16.30 2.11
C TYR A 373 11.08 -15.04 2.81
N ALA A 374 12.14 -15.19 3.62
CA ALA A 374 12.77 -14.06 4.30
C ALA A 374 13.25 -12.98 3.33
N ASN A 375 13.79 -13.36 2.16
CA ASN A 375 14.23 -12.40 1.14
C ASN A 375 13.04 -11.68 0.51
N LEU A 376 11.97 -12.41 0.15
CA LEU A 376 10.73 -11.83 -0.38
C LEU A 376 10.11 -10.83 0.61
N ARG A 377 10.00 -11.23 1.88
CA ARG A 377 9.49 -10.38 2.95
C ARG A 377 10.33 -9.12 3.17
N ASN A 378 11.65 -9.28 3.29
CA ASN A 378 12.57 -8.18 3.56
C ASN A 378 12.68 -7.19 2.40
N LEU A 379 12.48 -7.63 1.18
CA LEU A 379 12.53 -6.76 0.01
C LEU A 379 11.48 -5.67 0.10
N LEU A 380 10.24 -6.01 0.47
CA LEU A 380 9.10 -5.09 0.49
C LEU A 380 9.05 -4.18 1.72
N SER A 381 9.70 -4.58 2.82
CA SER A 381 9.66 -3.84 4.08
C SER A 381 10.77 -2.78 4.25
N LYS A 382 11.68 -2.64 3.28
CA LYS A 382 12.87 -1.77 3.41
C LYS A 382 13.07 -0.77 2.27
N LEU A 383 12.08 -0.61 1.42
CA LEU A 383 12.15 0.30 0.29
C LEU A 383 11.85 1.73 0.75
N ASN A 384 12.74 2.65 0.43
CA ASN A 384 12.50 4.08 0.57
C ASN A 384 12.83 4.78 -0.77
N ILE A 385 12.39 6.03 -0.90
CA ILE A 385 12.50 6.76 -2.16
C ILE A 385 13.95 6.97 -2.59
N GLU A 386 14.87 7.14 -1.64
CA GLU A 386 16.30 7.34 -1.90
C GLU A 386 16.98 6.07 -2.40
N ASP A 387 16.50 4.90 -1.99
CA ASP A 387 17.07 3.60 -2.38
C ASP A 387 16.70 3.22 -3.82
N LEU A 388 15.62 3.80 -4.36
CA LEU A 388 15.03 3.46 -5.66
C LEU A 388 15.43 4.39 -6.80
N VAL A 389 16.16 5.44 -6.52
CA VAL A 389 16.68 6.33 -7.56
C VAL A 389 17.75 5.59 -8.36
N LYS A 390 17.43 5.27 -9.60
CA LYS A 390 18.30 4.58 -10.56
C LYS A 390 19.22 5.56 -11.29
#